data_1aefc2d3ddab6388950c395ff879d190
#
_entry.id   1aefc2d3ddab6388950c395ff879d190
#
_cell.length_a   1.000
_cell.length_b   1.000
_cell.length_c   1.000
_cell.angle_alpha   90.00
_cell.angle_beta   90.00
_cell.angle_gamma   90.00
#
_symmetry.space_group_name_H-M   'P 1'
#
loop_
_entity.id
_entity.type
_entity.pdbx_description
1 polymer ?
#
loop_
_entity_poly.entity_id
_entity_poly.type
_entity_poly.pdbx_seq_one_letter_code
_entity_poly.pdbx_strand_id
1 'polypeptide(L)'
;MAALSSLSYSVVVPTIGRPSLRTLLRTLLNSLAAAAGADGPRAIIVVDDRPEPGAPLPLPPEVDERVEVLRSGGRGPAAARNAGWRAATTEWVVFLDDDVVIAQGWAAELAADLAAVPAGAGGSQGRLTVPLPAGRRPTDWERNTAGLERASWITADMAYRRAVLAECGGFDERYGRAYREDADLALRAMDAGHRLVRGTRRVTHPVRPAGFWASVRAQAGNADDVLMKRVHGRDWRARAGEGRGRFRRHLLTTTAGTTALAALALLTTRTARPTPLTERAGIAASLGLRARTHTPAPAGTAASLGRWARTHAPGPAGTAASFGRRAWGRSPGLAGIAAAAGLVWVGMTAEFAAARIRPGPRSPGEIARMLVTSVAIPPAAVRHRVRGLIRHRKAAPWPRRRVVLFDRDDTLIHDVPYNGDPAHVEPMPGAADALERLRRHGVRIGVVSNQSGVGKGYITARDVLRVNARVEELLGRIDVWEICPHDHAAGCSCRKPRPGLVERAAERLGAHPSDCVVIGDIGRDVEAAAAAGARGILVPTARTRLEEIARAREVAPDLRSAVDLVLGEEHGR
;
A
#
# COMPACT_ATOMS: atom_id res chain seq x y z
N MET A 1 1.63 46.01 3.58
CA MET A 1 1.37 45.16 4.75
C MET A 1 0.26 44.19 4.34
N ALA A 2 0.60 42.96 3.93
CA ALA A 2 -0.42 41.91 3.72
C ALA A 2 -0.99 41.56 5.10
N ALA A 3 -2.30 41.64 5.27
CA ALA A 3 -3.00 41.18 6.45
C ALA A 3 -2.58 39.74 6.70
N LEU A 4 -1.95 39.46 7.84
CA LEU A 4 -1.77 38.10 8.33
C LEU A 4 -3.19 37.54 8.48
N SER A 5 -3.64 36.71 7.54
CA SER A 5 -4.89 36.00 7.68
C SER A 5 -4.79 35.20 8.97
N SER A 6 -5.66 35.48 9.95
CA SER A 6 -5.72 34.77 11.22
C SER A 6 -5.84 33.27 10.93
N LEU A 7 -4.95 32.48 11.51
CA LEU A 7 -4.95 31.03 11.37
C LEU A 7 -6.29 30.46 11.86
N SER A 8 -7.05 29.82 10.96
CA SER A 8 -8.33 29.23 11.34
C SER A 8 -8.29 27.70 11.29
N TYR A 9 -8.59 27.05 12.40
CA TYR A 9 -8.63 25.59 12.49
C TYR A 9 -9.78 25.09 13.36
N SER A 10 -10.23 23.87 13.08
CA SER A 10 -11.15 23.10 13.92
C SER A 10 -10.47 21.80 14.34
N VAL A 11 -10.80 21.31 15.53
CA VAL A 11 -10.33 20.02 16.05
C VAL A 11 -11.44 18.98 15.90
N VAL A 12 -11.13 17.79 15.38
CA VAL A 12 -12.06 16.67 15.20
C VAL A 12 -11.59 15.48 16.02
N VAL A 13 -12.45 15.01 16.93
CA VAL A 13 -12.18 13.89 17.85
C VAL A 13 -13.21 12.79 17.62
N PRO A 14 -12.91 11.72 16.89
CA PRO A 14 -13.77 10.55 16.80
C PRO A 14 -13.71 9.76 18.11
N THR A 15 -14.84 9.31 18.62
CA THR A 15 -14.89 8.53 19.86
C THR A 15 -15.98 7.47 19.85
N ILE A 16 -15.77 6.41 20.61
CA ILE A 16 -16.80 5.42 20.97
C ILE A 16 -17.21 5.54 22.45
N GLY A 17 -17.01 6.73 23.05
CA GLY A 17 -17.39 7.01 24.42
C GLY A 17 -16.41 6.48 25.48
N ARG A 18 -15.12 6.36 25.16
CA ARG A 18 -14.09 5.91 26.10
C ARG A 18 -13.86 6.91 27.23
N PRO A 19 -13.51 6.46 28.44
CA PRO A 19 -13.14 7.38 29.54
C PRO A 19 -11.97 8.30 29.22
N SER A 20 -11.05 7.88 28.32
CA SER A 20 -9.90 8.66 27.84
C SER A 20 -10.30 9.96 27.14
N LEU A 21 -11.49 10.03 26.53
CA LEU A 21 -12.02 11.25 25.93
C LEU A 21 -12.03 12.42 26.93
N ARG A 22 -12.43 12.18 28.18
CA ARG A 22 -12.40 13.21 29.24
C ARG A 22 -10.99 13.74 29.47
N THR A 23 -10.00 12.86 29.49
CA THR A 23 -8.59 13.25 29.69
C THR A 23 -8.09 14.06 28.50
N LEU A 24 -8.37 13.61 27.26
CA LEU A 24 -8.02 14.36 26.06
C LEU A 24 -8.62 15.77 26.10
N LEU A 25 -9.94 15.89 26.25
CA LEU A 25 -10.61 17.19 26.21
C LEU A 25 -10.11 18.12 27.31
N ARG A 26 -9.91 17.62 28.55
CA ARG A 26 -9.34 18.43 29.63
C ARG A 26 -7.94 18.93 29.30
N THR A 27 -7.05 18.06 28.82
CA THR A 27 -5.67 18.46 28.47
C THR A 27 -5.65 19.40 27.27
N LEU A 28 -6.56 19.23 26.30
CA LEU A 28 -6.72 20.13 25.16
C LEU A 28 -7.17 21.52 25.62
N LEU A 29 -8.25 21.61 26.41
CA LEU A 29 -8.76 22.89 26.95
C LEU A 29 -7.70 23.61 27.79
N ASN A 30 -6.96 22.89 28.64
CA ASN A 30 -5.85 23.46 29.41
C ASN A 30 -4.74 24.01 28.51
N SER A 31 -4.38 23.30 27.43
CA SER A 31 -3.37 23.77 26.47
C SER A 31 -3.83 25.03 25.73
N LEU A 32 -5.12 25.08 25.35
CA LEU A 32 -5.72 26.26 24.70
C LEU A 32 -5.77 27.46 25.65
N ALA A 33 -6.12 27.27 26.92
CA ALA A 33 -6.13 28.32 27.94
C ALA A 33 -4.71 28.89 28.20
N ALA A 34 -3.69 28.01 28.19
CA ALA A 34 -2.30 28.41 28.39
C ALA A 34 -1.69 29.18 27.20
N ALA A 35 -2.26 29.04 26.02
CA ALA A 35 -1.83 29.71 24.79
C ALA A 35 -2.49 31.12 24.62
N ALA A 36 -2.75 31.83 25.73
CA ALA A 36 -3.40 33.14 25.74
C ALA A 36 -2.79 34.10 24.69
N GLY A 37 -3.58 34.47 23.68
CA GLY A 37 -3.14 35.32 22.55
C GLY A 37 -2.88 34.59 21.23
N ALA A 38 -2.86 33.25 21.20
CA ALA A 38 -2.91 32.49 19.96
C ALA A 38 -4.38 32.25 19.55
N ASP A 39 -4.69 32.35 18.26
CA ASP A 39 -6.02 32.01 17.73
C ASP A 39 -6.36 30.56 18.12
N GLY A 40 -7.35 30.38 19.00
CA GLY A 40 -7.85 29.05 19.39
C GLY A 40 -8.63 28.37 18.24
N PRO A 41 -9.00 27.09 18.41
CA PRO A 41 -9.87 26.43 17.43
C PRO A 41 -11.24 27.13 17.39
N ARG A 42 -11.78 27.24 16.16
CA ARG A 42 -13.14 27.75 15.97
C ARG A 42 -14.20 26.80 16.51
N ALA A 43 -13.94 25.51 16.43
CA ALA A 43 -14.79 24.46 16.98
C ALA A 43 -13.95 23.23 17.37
N ILE A 44 -14.39 22.52 18.41
CA ILE A 44 -13.94 21.20 18.81
C ILE A 44 -15.09 20.23 18.54
N ILE A 45 -15.01 19.46 17.47
CA ILE A 45 -16.07 18.58 16.99
C ILE A 45 -15.81 17.16 17.50
N VAL A 46 -16.54 16.75 18.52
CA VAL A 46 -16.51 15.38 19.05
C VAL A 46 -17.52 14.54 18.27
N VAL A 47 -17.07 13.48 17.62
CA VAL A 47 -17.95 12.62 16.82
C VAL A 47 -18.16 11.29 17.53
N ASP A 48 -19.37 11.09 18.06
CA ASP A 48 -19.80 9.86 18.70
C ASP A 48 -20.11 8.78 17.65
N ASP A 49 -19.25 7.78 17.56
CA ASP A 49 -19.36 6.66 16.63
C ASP A 49 -19.96 5.40 17.29
N ARG A 50 -20.72 5.54 18.36
CA ARG A 50 -21.47 4.41 18.92
C ARG A 50 -22.68 4.09 18.05
N PRO A 51 -22.98 2.80 17.79
CA PRO A 51 -24.16 2.42 17.00
C PRO A 51 -25.46 2.94 17.64
N GLU A 52 -25.56 2.82 18.95
CA GLU A 52 -26.67 3.33 19.76
C GLU A 52 -26.12 4.19 20.89
N PRO A 53 -26.69 5.36 21.18
CA PRO A 53 -26.29 6.16 22.32
C PRO A 53 -26.84 5.52 23.58
N GLY A 54 -25.93 4.95 24.35
CA GLY A 54 -26.22 4.54 25.73
C GLY A 54 -26.08 5.72 26.70
N ALA A 55 -25.19 5.55 27.70
CA ALA A 55 -24.84 6.63 28.63
C ALA A 55 -24.29 7.89 27.91
N PRO A 56 -24.44 9.08 28.47
CA PRO A 56 -23.80 10.29 27.97
C PRO A 56 -22.30 10.11 27.72
N LEU A 57 -21.74 10.87 26.76
CA LEU A 57 -20.29 10.90 26.54
C LEU A 57 -19.58 11.40 27.83
N PRO A 58 -18.39 10.86 28.14
CA PRO A 58 -17.62 11.29 29.31
C PRO A 58 -16.93 12.63 29.05
N LEU A 59 -17.72 13.69 28.86
CA LEU A 59 -17.21 15.04 28.69
C LEU A 59 -16.75 15.60 30.04
N PRO A 60 -15.73 16.45 30.09
CA PRO A 60 -15.36 17.17 31.29
C PRO A 60 -16.40 18.26 31.57
N PRO A 61 -16.61 18.66 32.86
CA PRO A 61 -17.59 19.69 33.20
C PRO A 61 -17.22 21.09 32.69
N GLU A 62 -15.95 21.29 32.35
CA GLU A 62 -15.41 22.55 31.80
C GLU A 62 -15.62 22.72 30.29
N VAL A 63 -16.43 21.85 29.67
CA VAL A 63 -16.76 21.95 28.25
C VAL A 63 -17.49 23.27 27.98
N ASP A 64 -16.98 24.04 27.04
CA ASP A 64 -17.54 25.31 26.61
C ASP A 64 -18.33 25.19 25.29
N GLU A 65 -18.90 26.29 24.83
CA GLU A 65 -19.73 26.37 23.61
C GLU A 65 -18.96 26.00 22.31
N ARG A 66 -17.64 25.92 22.35
CA ARG A 66 -16.81 25.51 21.21
C ARG A 66 -16.84 24.00 20.96
N VAL A 67 -17.33 23.21 21.93
CA VAL A 67 -17.41 21.74 21.82
C VAL A 67 -18.77 21.34 21.28
N GLU A 68 -18.77 20.91 20.02
CA GLU A 68 -19.93 20.37 19.33
C GLU A 68 -19.89 18.84 19.34
N VAL A 69 -21.03 18.20 19.54
CA VAL A 69 -21.14 16.72 19.49
C VAL A 69 -21.95 16.31 18.29
N LEU A 70 -21.33 15.56 17.38
CA LEU A 70 -21.97 14.95 16.23
C LEU A 70 -22.07 13.43 16.41
N ARG A 71 -22.88 12.76 15.57
CA ARG A 71 -23.04 11.31 15.56
C ARG A 71 -22.77 10.73 14.19
N SER A 72 -22.03 9.59 14.15
CA SER A 72 -21.73 8.85 12.92
C SER A 72 -22.40 7.47 12.85
N GLY A 73 -23.03 7.00 13.94
CA GLY A 73 -23.87 5.80 13.94
C GLY A 73 -23.11 4.47 13.83
N GLY A 74 -21.93 4.36 14.41
CA GLY A 74 -21.17 3.10 14.48
C GLY A 74 -20.56 2.64 13.17
N ARG A 75 -20.34 3.55 12.21
CA ARG A 75 -19.79 3.22 10.89
C ARG A 75 -18.27 3.11 10.85
N GLY A 76 -17.62 3.34 11.97
CA GLY A 76 -16.17 3.26 12.14
C GLY A 76 -15.44 4.60 12.06
N PRO A 77 -14.14 4.63 12.43
CA PRO A 77 -13.38 5.87 12.62
C PRO A 77 -13.24 6.71 11.35
N ALA A 78 -13.18 6.09 10.18
CA ALA A 78 -13.16 6.81 8.90
C ALA A 78 -14.44 7.64 8.70
N ALA A 79 -15.60 7.04 8.95
CA ALA A 79 -16.90 7.72 8.85
C ALA A 79 -17.05 8.81 9.91
N ALA A 80 -16.57 8.56 11.13
CA ALA A 80 -16.60 9.54 12.20
C ALA A 80 -15.73 10.76 11.86
N ARG A 81 -14.50 10.56 11.39
CA ARG A 81 -13.63 11.67 10.93
C ARG A 81 -14.23 12.40 9.74
N ASN A 82 -14.92 11.68 8.83
CA ASN A 82 -15.63 12.28 7.71
C ASN A 82 -16.81 13.17 8.15
N ALA A 83 -17.58 12.75 9.13
CA ALA A 83 -18.64 13.59 9.68
C ALA A 83 -18.06 14.89 10.28
N GLY A 84 -16.97 14.76 11.05
CA GLY A 84 -16.33 15.90 11.70
C GLY A 84 -15.72 16.90 10.72
N TRP A 85 -14.91 16.46 9.75
CA TRP A 85 -14.28 17.41 8.84
C TRP A 85 -15.27 18.08 7.87
N ARG A 86 -16.39 17.42 7.55
CA ARG A 86 -17.44 18.04 6.72
C ARG A 86 -18.21 19.13 7.47
N ALA A 87 -18.35 18.99 8.79
CA ALA A 87 -18.93 20.02 9.63
C ALA A 87 -17.97 21.21 9.87
N ALA A 88 -16.67 20.98 9.82
CA ALA A 88 -15.67 22.03 9.97
C ALA A 88 -15.73 23.05 8.82
N THR A 89 -15.70 24.34 9.16
CA THR A 89 -15.73 25.47 8.20
C THR A 89 -14.38 26.15 8.03
N THR A 90 -13.39 25.78 8.83
CA THR A 90 -12.06 26.39 8.91
C THR A 90 -11.12 25.91 7.81
N GLU A 91 -10.04 26.65 7.57
CA GLU A 91 -9.01 26.29 6.59
C GLU A 91 -8.32 24.95 6.95
N TRP A 92 -8.02 24.76 8.24
CA TRP A 92 -7.38 23.57 8.74
C TRP A 92 -8.31 22.71 9.59
N VAL A 93 -8.19 21.40 9.46
CA VAL A 93 -8.86 20.41 10.28
C VAL A 93 -7.80 19.56 10.97
N VAL A 94 -7.82 19.56 12.30
CA VAL A 94 -6.86 18.82 13.13
C VAL A 94 -7.57 17.59 13.71
N PHE A 95 -7.10 16.41 13.41
CA PHE A 95 -7.60 15.16 13.95
C PHE A 95 -6.79 14.76 15.18
N LEU A 96 -7.49 14.40 16.26
CA LEU A 96 -6.94 13.83 17.47
C LEU A 96 -7.68 12.54 17.82
N ASP A 97 -6.97 11.48 18.19
CA ASP A 97 -7.62 10.28 18.71
C ASP A 97 -8.07 10.47 20.17
N ASP A 98 -9.18 9.84 20.58
CA ASP A 98 -9.80 10.02 21.90
C ASP A 98 -8.99 9.47 23.08
N ASP A 99 -7.80 8.93 22.83
CA ASP A 99 -6.90 8.32 23.82
C ASP A 99 -5.50 8.93 23.87
N VAL A 100 -5.31 10.08 23.24
CA VAL A 100 -4.07 10.85 23.40
C VAL A 100 -4.18 11.84 24.55
N VAL A 101 -3.03 12.22 25.09
CA VAL A 101 -2.87 13.24 26.13
C VAL A 101 -2.10 14.41 25.53
N ILE A 102 -2.69 15.58 25.58
CA ILE A 102 -2.16 16.81 24.99
C ILE A 102 -1.13 17.44 25.94
N ALA A 103 0.03 17.82 25.42
CA ALA A 103 1.03 18.59 26.14
C ALA A 103 0.55 20.05 26.36
N GLN A 104 0.96 20.68 27.47
CA GLN A 104 0.53 22.04 27.80
C GLN A 104 0.83 23.07 26.70
N GLY A 105 1.99 22.96 26.02
CA GLY A 105 2.39 23.86 24.94
C GLY A 105 1.83 23.51 23.56
N TRP A 106 1.04 22.45 23.42
CA TRP A 106 0.62 21.92 22.13
C TRP A 106 -0.13 22.93 21.27
N ALA A 107 -1.01 23.75 21.84
CA ALA A 107 -1.80 24.71 21.06
C ALA A 107 -0.92 25.80 20.43
N ALA A 108 0.07 26.31 21.17
CA ALA A 108 1.04 27.26 20.63
C ALA A 108 1.96 26.62 19.58
N GLU A 109 2.42 25.38 19.84
CA GLU A 109 3.21 24.61 18.89
C GLU A 109 2.42 24.29 17.61
N LEU A 110 1.12 23.97 17.71
CA LEU A 110 0.23 23.77 16.55
C LEU A 110 0.13 25.05 15.71
N ALA A 111 -0.13 26.19 16.35
CA ALA A 111 -0.22 27.47 15.63
C ALA A 111 1.09 27.78 14.89
N ALA A 112 2.23 27.58 15.55
CA ALA A 112 3.56 27.76 14.93
C ALA A 112 3.81 26.78 13.78
N ASP A 113 3.47 25.50 13.98
CA ASP A 113 3.60 24.46 12.95
C ASP A 113 2.78 24.81 11.70
N LEU A 114 1.50 25.21 11.88
CA LEU A 114 0.60 25.52 10.76
C LEU A 114 1.00 26.82 10.03
N ALA A 115 1.49 27.82 10.75
CA ALA A 115 2.03 29.05 10.18
C ALA A 115 3.31 28.78 9.35
N ALA A 116 4.13 27.82 9.78
CA ALA A 116 5.36 27.45 9.11
C ALA A 116 5.18 26.46 7.94
N VAL A 117 3.95 25.94 7.72
CA VAL A 117 3.68 24.98 6.64
C VAL A 117 3.91 25.63 5.27
N PRO A 118 4.77 25.07 4.40
CA PRO A 118 4.98 25.59 3.05
C PRO A 118 3.67 25.67 2.25
N ALA A 119 3.55 26.64 1.36
CA ALA A 119 2.34 26.89 0.57
C ALA A 119 1.81 25.67 -0.20
N GLY A 120 2.69 24.75 -0.64
CA GLY A 120 2.31 23.52 -1.34
C GLY A 120 2.07 22.30 -0.42
N ALA A 121 2.14 22.46 0.90
CA ALA A 121 1.89 21.37 1.81
C ALA A 121 0.42 21.30 2.23
N GLY A 122 -0.13 20.09 2.13
CA GLY A 122 -1.55 19.80 2.41
C GLY A 122 -1.83 19.28 3.81
N GLY A 123 -0.80 18.98 4.62
CA GLY A 123 -0.97 18.48 5.98
C GLY A 123 0.29 18.52 6.82
N SER A 124 0.10 18.49 8.15
CA SER A 124 1.14 18.52 9.17
C SER A 124 0.84 17.51 10.28
N GLN A 125 1.76 16.57 10.51
CA GLN A 125 1.67 15.58 11.60
C GLN A 125 2.43 16.04 12.82
N GLY A 126 1.83 15.96 14.02
CA GLY A 126 2.52 16.12 15.30
C GLY A 126 3.45 14.95 15.64
N ARG A 127 4.25 15.10 16.69
CA ARG A 127 5.13 14.07 17.22
C ARG A 127 4.42 13.28 18.30
N LEU A 128 4.45 11.97 18.15
CA LEU A 128 3.83 11.05 19.11
C LEU A 128 4.89 10.48 20.04
N THR A 129 4.58 10.42 21.34
CA THR A 129 5.38 9.73 22.37
C THR A 129 4.53 8.63 22.99
N VAL A 130 5.06 7.42 23.06
CA VAL A 130 4.41 6.27 23.70
C VAL A 130 5.19 5.89 24.95
N PRO A 131 4.72 6.23 26.17
CA PRO A 131 5.43 5.94 27.39
C PRO A 131 5.52 4.43 27.63
N LEU A 132 6.72 3.92 27.76
CA LEU A 132 7.01 2.53 28.09
C LEU A 132 7.43 2.42 29.57
N PRO A 133 7.18 1.28 30.25
CA PRO A 133 7.55 1.09 31.64
C PRO A 133 9.08 1.14 31.83
N ALA A 134 9.54 1.96 32.77
CA ALA A 134 10.97 2.11 33.09
C ALA A 134 11.55 0.92 33.88
N GLY A 135 10.76 0.28 34.73
CA GLY A 135 11.23 -0.77 35.65
C GLY A 135 11.24 -2.20 35.12
N ARG A 136 10.79 -2.42 33.88
CA ARG A 136 10.75 -3.75 33.21
C ARG A 136 10.85 -3.64 31.72
N ARG A 137 11.16 -4.75 31.06
CA ARG A 137 11.05 -4.82 29.60
C ARG A 137 9.59 -4.70 29.15
N PRO A 138 9.32 -3.97 28.05
CA PRO A 138 7.96 -3.83 27.53
C PRO A 138 7.43 -5.15 26.97
N THR A 139 6.14 -5.42 27.17
CA THR A 139 5.41 -6.54 26.59
C THR A 139 5.37 -6.45 25.06
N ASP A 140 4.97 -7.54 24.39
CA ASP A 140 4.76 -7.56 22.93
C ASP A 140 3.76 -6.47 22.47
N TRP A 141 2.71 -6.27 23.25
CA TRP A 141 1.70 -5.25 22.94
C TRP A 141 2.23 -3.82 23.13
N GLU A 142 2.95 -3.55 24.20
CA GLU A 142 3.57 -2.24 24.45
C GLU A 142 4.57 -1.88 23.36
N ARG A 143 5.41 -2.82 22.91
CA ARG A 143 6.33 -2.62 21.79
C ARG A 143 5.60 -2.36 20.47
N ASN A 144 4.49 -3.06 20.23
CA ASN A 144 3.69 -2.83 19.05
C ASN A 144 3.08 -1.43 19.03
N THR A 145 2.55 -0.97 20.19
CA THR A 145 2.02 0.39 20.34
C THR A 145 3.13 1.44 20.21
N ALA A 146 4.32 1.20 20.76
CA ALA A 146 5.47 2.10 20.61
C ALA A 146 5.92 2.27 19.13
N GLY A 147 5.55 1.35 18.26
CA GLY A 147 5.73 1.51 16.81
C GLY A 147 5.05 2.74 16.23
N LEU A 148 4.01 3.27 16.88
CA LEU A 148 3.30 4.49 16.46
C LEU A 148 4.20 5.74 16.46
N GLU A 149 5.22 5.81 17.32
CA GLU A 149 6.17 6.94 17.34
C GLU A 149 6.91 7.13 16.00
N ARG A 150 7.09 6.03 15.26
CA ARG A 150 7.77 6.00 13.96
C ARG A 150 6.81 6.03 12.78
N ALA A 151 5.52 5.85 13.04
CA ALA A 151 4.51 5.82 11.99
C ALA A 151 4.38 7.19 11.32
N SER A 152 4.10 7.17 10.02
CA SER A 152 3.89 8.38 9.24
C SER A 152 2.40 8.57 8.99
N TRP A 153 1.99 9.82 9.11
CA TRP A 153 0.66 10.32 8.71
C TRP A 153 -0.51 9.73 9.51
N ILE A 154 -0.28 9.43 10.80
CA ILE A 154 -1.30 8.89 11.70
C ILE A 154 -2.19 10.00 12.27
N THR A 155 -3.48 9.71 12.39
CA THR A 155 -4.50 10.66 12.85
C THR A 155 -4.54 10.87 14.36
N ALA A 156 -3.64 10.27 15.11
CA ALA A 156 -3.49 10.55 16.54
C ALA A 156 -3.16 12.03 16.84
N ASP A 157 -2.46 12.71 15.90
CA ASP A 157 -2.30 14.17 15.82
C ASP A 157 -1.93 14.55 14.39
N MET A 158 -2.94 14.80 13.56
CA MET A 158 -2.73 15.15 12.16
C MET A 158 -3.61 16.30 11.72
N ALA A 159 -3.02 17.34 11.18
CA ALA A 159 -3.73 18.45 10.56
C ALA A 159 -3.71 18.31 9.02
N TYR A 160 -4.86 18.53 8.39
CA TYR A 160 -4.99 18.64 6.94
C TYR A 160 -5.65 19.97 6.56
N ARG A 161 -5.27 20.54 5.41
CA ARG A 161 -6.07 21.59 4.81
C ARG A 161 -7.44 21.01 4.41
N ARG A 162 -8.53 21.72 4.73
CA ARG A 162 -9.89 21.25 4.39
C ARG A 162 -10.07 21.08 2.88
N ALA A 163 -9.43 21.91 2.07
CA ALA A 163 -9.42 21.76 0.62
C ALA A 163 -8.82 20.43 0.15
N VAL A 164 -7.74 19.95 0.80
CA VAL A 164 -7.12 18.66 0.49
C VAL A 164 -8.03 17.49 0.88
N LEU A 165 -8.72 17.59 2.03
CA LEU A 165 -9.72 16.59 2.42
C LEU A 165 -10.86 16.52 1.40
N ALA A 166 -11.34 17.67 0.92
CA ALA A 166 -12.38 17.73 -0.10
C ALA A 166 -11.91 17.15 -1.44
N GLU A 167 -10.71 17.52 -1.90
CA GLU A 167 -10.10 17.00 -3.13
C GLU A 167 -9.92 15.48 -3.11
N CYS A 168 -9.47 14.94 -1.97
CA CYS A 168 -9.29 13.49 -1.78
C CYS A 168 -10.59 12.76 -1.43
N GLY A 169 -11.73 13.45 -1.23
CA GLY A 169 -12.99 12.86 -0.81
C GLY A 169 -13.05 12.41 0.65
N GLY A 170 -12.08 12.85 1.49
CA GLY A 170 -11.95 12.45 2.90
C GLY A 170 -11.42 11.05 3.11
N PHE A 171 -11.73 10.45 4.24
CA PHE A 171 -11.31 9.08 4.59
C PHE A 171 -12.14 8.03 3.84
N ASP A 172 -11.53 6.94 3.43
CA ASP A 172 -12.22 5.82 2.79
C ASP A 172 -12.96 4.97 3.84
N GLU A 173 -14.28 5.05 3.86
CA GLU A 173 -15.13 4.36 4.85
C GLU A 173 -15.16 2.83 4.68
N ARG A 174 -14.51 2.28 3.63
CA ARG A 174 -14.29 0.83 3.50
C ARG A 174 -13.35 0.28 4.58
N TYR A 175 -12.52 1.14 5.20
CA TYR A 175 -11.75 0.83 6.41
C TYR A 175 -12.66 0.97 7.64
N GLY A 176 -13.30 -0.12 8.04
CA GLY A 176 -14.25 -0.12 9.15
C GLY A 176 -13.63 -0.12 10.55
N ARG A 177 -12.33 0.13 10.69
CA ARG A 177 -11.55 0.08 11.93
C ARG A 177 -10.41 1.08 11.88
N ALA A 178 -9.90 1.50 13.04
CA ALA A 178 -8.72 2.37 13.13
C ALA A 178 -7.45 1.61 12.71
N TYR A 179 -7.28 1.46 11.40
CA TYR A 179 -6.12 0.80 10.79
C TYR A 179 -6.13 1.01 9.29
N ARG A 180 -5.14 1.75 8.78
CA ARG A 180 -4.87 2.04 7.36
C ARG A 180 -5.65 3.20 6.74
N GLU A 181 -6.77 3.64 7.32
CA GLU A 181 -7.57 4.75 6.78
C GLU A 181 -6.77 6.07 6.74
N ASP A 182 -5.86 6.24 7.69
CA ASP A 182 -4.93 7.36 7.78
C ASP A 182 -3.84 7.30 6.72
N ALA A 183 -3.16 6.15 6.60
CA ALA A 183 -2.16 5.91 5.57
C ALA A 183 -2.76 5.99 4.15
N ASP A 184 -3.99 5.51 3.96
CA ASP A 184 -4.72 5.61 2.71
C ASP A 184 -4.95 7.07 2.30
N LEU A 185 -5.51 7.90 3.22
CA LEU A 185 -5.73 9.31 2.96
C LEU A 185 -4.42 10.05 2.66
N ALA A 186 -3.36 9.76 3.43
CA ALA A 186 -2.06 10.36 3.21
C ALA A 186 -1.48 10.03 1.83
N LEU A 187 -1.58 8.76 1.40
CA LEU A 187 -1.13 8.35 0.07
C LEU A 187 -1.96 9.03 -1.03
N ARG A 188 -3.29 9.16 -0.86
CA ARG A 188 -4.15 9.89 -1.82
C ARG A 188 -3.80 11.37 -1.89
N ALA A 189 -3.52 12.01 -0.75
CA ALA A 189 -3.09 13.40 -0.72
C ALA A 189 -1.74 13.60 -1.42
N MET A 190 -0.78 12.69 -1.20
CA MET A 190 0.51 12.72 -1.90
C MET A 190 0.35 12.43 -3.40
N ASP A 191 -0.51 11.49 -3.81
CA ASP A 191 -0.82 11.22 -5.21
C ASP A 191 -1.54 12.41 -5.89
N ALA A 192 -2.28 13.21 -5.11
CA ALA A 192 -2.84 14.49 -5.54
C ALA A 192 -1.78 15.62 -5.60
N GLY A 193 -0.53 15.33 -5.20
CA GLY A 193 0.61 16.24 -5.28
C GLY A 193 0.79 17.14 -4.07
N HIS A 194 0.10 16.87 -2.97
CA HIS A 194 0.30 17.61 -1.74
C HIS A 194 1.47 17.03 -0.94
N ARG A 195 2.33 17.91 -0.44
CA ARG A 195 3.35 17.52 0.52
C ARG A 195 2.73 17.40 1.90
N LEU A 196 3.16 16.39 2.66
CA LEU A 196 2.86 16.27 4.08
C LEU A 196 4.13 16.51 4.87
N VAL A 197 4.05 17.29 5.94
CA VAL A 197 5.21 17.67 6.76
C VAL A 197 5.07 17.18 8.19
N ARG A 198 6.18 17.06 8.91
CA ARG A 198 6.18 16.80 10.35
C ARG A 198 6.39 18.10 11.10
N GLY A 199 5.46 18.40 12.00
CA GLY A 199 5.55 19.53 12.92
C GLY A 199 6.38 19.22 14.16
N THR A 200 6.36 20.17 15.10
CA THR A 200 7.10 20.09 16.36
C THR A 200 6.20 19.76 17.55
N ARG A 201 4.89 20.01 17.45
CA ARG A 201 3.90 19.76 18.51
C ARG A 201 3.88 18.31 18.96
N ARG A 202 3.59 18.08 20.24
CA ARG A 202 3.74 16.77 20.87
C ARG A 202 2.46 16.33 21.55
N VAL A 203 2.14 15.04 21.34
CA VAL A 203 1.10 14.34 22.08
C VAL A 203 1.64 13.03 22.64
N THR A 204 1.09 12.61 23.78
CA THR A 204 1.40 11.32 24.39
C THR A 204 0.25 10.35 24.09
N HIS A 205 0.59 9.16 23.58
CA HIS A 205 -0.37 8.09 23.36
C HIS A 205 -0.13 6.98 24.39
N PRO A 206 -0.88 6.92 25.51
CA PRO A 206 -0.72 5.90 26.53
C PRO A 206 -1.00 4.51 25.97
N VAL A 207 -0.21 3.51 26.38
CA VAL A 207 -0.49 2.12 26.04
C VAL A 207 -1.70 1.63 26.80
N ARG A 208 -2.76 1.26 26.09
CA ARG A 208 -3.95 0.69 26.71
C ARG A 208 -3.71 -0.75 27.18
N PRO A 209 -4.30 -1.16 28.31
CA PRO A 209 -4.30 -2.56 28.71
C PRO A 209 -4.83 -3.46 27.59
N ALA A 210 -4.15 -4.55 27.32
CA ALA A 210 -4.51 -5.45 26.24
C ALA A 210 -4.83 -6.86 26.79
N GLY A 211 -5.98 -7.37 26.40
CA GLY A 211 -6.37 -8.75 26.73
C GLY A 211 -5.45 -9.77 26.05
N PHE A 212 -5.48 -11.01 26.55
CA PHE A 212 -4.61 -12.12 26.11
C PHE A 212 -4.54 -12.27 24.57
N TRP A 213 -5.65 -12.14 23.88
CA TRP A 213 -5.79 -12.35 22.45
C TRP A 213 -5.60 -11.08 21.59
N ALA A 214 -5.10 -9.98 22.17
CA ALA A 214 -5.00 -8.72 21.44
C ALA A 214 -4.16 -8.82 20.16
N SER A 215 -3.00 -9.47 20.22
CA SER A 215 -2.12 -9.67 19.04
C SER A 215 -2.76 -10.56 17.95
N VAL A 216 -3.64 -11.50 18.33
CA VAL A 216 -4.40 -12.32 17.39
C VAL A 216 -5.52 -11.50 16.74
N ARG A 217 -6.28 -10.71 17.54
CA ARG A 217 -7.32 -9.82 17.02
C ARG A 217 -6.76 -8.75 16.07
N ALA A 218 -5.55 -8.27 16.36
CA ALA A 218 -4.85 -7.31 15.49
C ALA A 218 -4.60 -7.85 14.07
N GLN A 219 -4.59 -9.20 13.86
CA GLN A 219 -4.42 -9.80 12.53
C GLN A 219 -5.57 -9.47 11.57
N ALA A 220 -6.68 -8.94 12.05
CA ALA A 220 -7.77 -8.44 11.19
C ALA A 220 -7.28 -7.37 10.20
N GLY A 221 -6.22 -6.61 10.54
CA GLY A 221 -5.57 -5.64 9.64
C GLY A 221 -5.02 -6.25 8.34
N ASN A 222 -4.78 -7.57 8.29
CA ASN A 222 -4.40 -8.22 7.03
C ASN A 222 -5.48 -8.13 5.93
N ALA A 223 -6.75 -7.92 6.29
CA ALA A 223 -7.81 -7.66 5.32
C ALA A 223 -7.68 -6.25 4.72
N ASP A 224 -7.37 -5.26 5.55
CA ASP A 224 -7.19 -3.86 5.16
C ASP A 224 -5.93 -3.68 4.31
N ASP A 225 -4.86 -4.44 4.57
CA ASP A 225 -3.66 -4.52 3.73
C ASP A 225 -3.97 -4.98 2.28
N VAL A 226 -5.04 -5.75 2.07
CA VAL A 226 -5.49 -6.11 0.71
C VAL A 226 -6.09 -4.90 0.01
N LEU A 227 -6.91 -4.12 0.72
CA LEU A 227 -7.48 -2.89 0.19
C LEU A 227 -6.37 -1.90 -0.18
N MET A 228 -5.42 -1.66 0.73
CA MET A 228 -4.23 -0.82 0.46
C MET A 228 -3.51 -1.24 -0.82
N LYS A 229 -3.26 -2.55 -0.97
CA LYS A 229 -2.58 -3.06 -2.17
C LYS A 229 -3.39 -2.86 -3.46
N ARG A 230 -4.72 -2.96 -3.40
CA ARG A 230 -5.58 -2.75 -4.57
C ARG A 230 -5.70 -1.28 -4.95
N VAL A 231 -5.81 -0.42 -3.94
CA VAL A 231 -5.97 1.02 -4.13
C VAL A 231 -4.66 1.69 -4.53
N HIS A 232 -3.55 1.35 -3.86
CA HIS A 232 -2.25 2.04 -3.98
C HIS A 232 -1.15 1.25 -4.69
N GLY A 233 -1.41 -0.01 -5.11
CA GLY A 233 -0.41 -0.85 -5.77
C GLY A 233 0.47 -1.65 -4.81
N ARG A 234 1.53 -2.27 -5.35
CA ARG A 234 2.39 -3.21 -4.60
C ARG A 234 3.39 -2.51 -3.67
N ASP A 235 3.73 -1.30 -3.96
CA ASP A 235 4.74 -0.45 -3.32
C ASP A 235 4.19 0.41 -2.17
N TRP A 236 2.89 0.36 -1.89
CA TRP A 236 2.22 1.19 -0.90
C TRP A 236 2.90 1.24 0.47
N ARG A 237 3.49 0.10 0.92
CA ARG A 237 4.19 0.06 2.20
C ARG A 237 5.44 0.92 2.22
N ALA A 238 6.24 0.87 1.15
CA ALA A 238 7.44 1.70 1.03
C ALA A 238 7.06 3.18 0.99
N ARG A 239 6.02 3.53 0.25
CA ARG A 239 5.48 4.90 0.15
C ARG A 239 4.91 5.41 1.48
N ALA A 240 4.28 4.53 2.26
CA ALA A 240 3.79 4.85 3.62
C ALA A 240 4.90 4.81 4.70
N GLY A 241 6.17 4.61 4.32
CA GLY A 241 7.29 4.50 5.26
C GLY A 241 7.28 3.21 6.09
N GLU A 242 6.61 2.17 5.62
CA GLU A 242 6.46 0.91 6.36
C GLU A 242 7.40 -0.19 5.88
N GLY A 243 7.83 -1.01 6.83
CA GLY A 243 8.62 -2.21 6.55
C GLY A 243 7.83 -3.34 5.88
N ARG A 244 8.55 -4.33 5.36
CA ARG A 244 7.95 -5.54 4.79
C ARG A 244 7.19 -6.31 5.86
N GLY A 245 5.89 -6.58 5.64
CA GLY A 245 5.07 -7.38 6.53
C GLY A 245 5.47 -8.86 6.55
N ARG A 246 5.14 -9.57 7.64
CA ARG A 246 5.47 -11.00 7.83
C ARG A 246 4.48 -11.98 7.17
N PHE A 247 3.54 -11.52 6.37
CA PHE A 247 2.46 -12.36 5.82
C PHE A 247 2.95 -13.62 5.10
N ARG A 248 4.04 -13.54 4.30
CA ARG A 248 4.60 -14.72 3.62
C ARG A 248 5.02 -15.81 4.61
N ARG A 249 5.62 -15.44 5.75
CA ARG A 249 5.98 -16.39 6.82
C ARG A 249 4.74 -16.99 7.45
N HIS A 250 3.72 -16.18 7.75
CA HIS A 250 2.45 -16.68 8.29
C HIS A 250 1.75 -17.65 7.32
N LEU A 251 1.79 -17.39 6.03
CA LEU A 251 1.25 -18.28 5.01
C LEU A 251 1.99 -19.63 5.02
N LEU A 252 3.33 -19.62 4.99
CA LEU A 252 4.14 -20.85 5.03
C LEU A 252 3.90 -21.65 6.32
N THR A 253 3.89 -21.00 7.48
CA THR A 253 3.60 -21.66 8.76
C THR A 253 2.22 -22.31 8.74
N THR A 254 1.19 -21.59 8.27
CA THR A 254 -0.18 -22.11 8.20
C THR A 254 -0.28 -23.28 7.23
N THR A 255 0.31 -23.16 6.03
CA THR A 255 0.31 -24.24 5.04
C THR A 255 1.03 -25.48 5.57
N ALA A 256 2.19 -25.33 6.20
CA ALA A 256 2.90 -26.46 6.81
C ALA A 256 2.04 -27.16 7.88
N GLY A 257 1.43 -26.39 8.81
CA GLY A 257 0.54 -26.95 9.83
C GLY A 257 -0.68 -27.66 9.27
N THR A 258 -1.36 -27.07 8.29
CA THR A 258 -2.54 -27.69 7.65
C THR A 258 -2.16 -28.95 6.86
N THR A 259 -1.01 -28.93 6.17
CA THR A 259 -0.51 -30.13 5.46
C THR A 259 -0.18 -31.27 6.43
N ALA A 260 0.48 -30.96 7.56
CA ALA A 260 0.78 -31.96 8.59
C ALA A 260 -0.50 -32.58 9.16
N LEU A 261 -1.48 -31.75 9.52
CA LEU A 261 -2.78 -32.20 10.05
C LEU A 261 -3.58 -33.03 9.02
N ALA A 262 -3.62 -32.59 7.77
CA ALA A 262 -4.32 -33.32 6.70
C ALA A 262 -3.67 -34.69 6.44
N ALA A 263 -2.34 -34.76 6.38
CA ALA A 263 -1.62 -36.03 6.19
C ALA A 263 -1.85 -36.99 7.38
N LEU A 264 -1.87 -36.48 8.62
CA LEU A 264 -2.16 -37.25 9.83
C LEU A 264 -3.60 -37.77 9.82
N ALA A 265 -4.58 -36.93 9.47
CA ALA A 265 -5.98 -37.35 9.36
C ALA A 265 -6.18 -38.44 8.30
N LEU A 266 -5.49 -38.34 7.15
CA LEU A 266 -5.53 -39.38 6.12
C LEU A 266 -4.89 -40.69 6.57
N LEU A 267 -3.84 -40.65 7.40
CA LEU A 267 -3.26 -41.84 8.01
C LEU A 267 -4.25 -42.52 8.96
N THR A 268 -4.90 -41.76 9.84
CA THR A 268 -5.85 -42.35 10.81
C THR A 268 -7.08 -42.96 10.14
N THR A 269 -7.60 -42.34 9.06
CA THR A 269 -8.73 -42.92 8.30
C THR A 269 -8.36 -44.16 7.52
N ARG A 270 -7.09 -44.30 7.09
CA ARG A 270 -6.60 -45.54 6.43
C ARG A 270 -6.43 -46.71 7.41
N THR A 271 -6.02 -46.42 8.64
CA THR A 271 -5.88 -47.45 9.69
C THR A 271 -7.21 -47.87 10.29
N ALA A 272 -8.26 -47.03 10.20
CA ALA A 272 -9.60 -47.30 10.69
C ALA A 272 -10.53 -48.03 9.67
N ARG A 273 -10.03 -48.33 8.45
CA ARG A 273 -10.82 -49.16 7.53
C ARG A 273 -10.82 -50.58 8.09
N PRO A 274 -12.03 -51.17 8.41
CA PRO A 274 -12.11 -52.57 8.82
C PRO A 274 -11.57 -53.44 7.68
N THR A 275 -10.69 -54.37 8.00
CA THR A 275 -10.30 -55.49 7.11
C THR A 275 -11.56 -56.10 6.57
N PRO A 276 -11.74 -56.27 5.25
CA PRO A 276 -12.92 -56.95 4.72
C PRO A 276 -12.97 -58.34 5.31
N LEU A 277 -14.15 -58.72 5.80
CA LEU A 277 -14.49 -60.03 6.42
C LEU A 277 -14.28 -61.27 5.49
N THR A 278 -13.50 -61.16 4.42
CA THR A 278 -13.22 -62.23 3.46
C THR A 278 -12.15 -63.22 3.90
N GLU A 279 -11.39 -62.97 4.98
CA GLU A 279 -10.42 -63.98 5.48
C GLU A 279 -10.93 -64.88 6.61
N ARG A 280 -12.16 -64.68 7.13
CA ARG A 280 -12.76 -65.59 8.11
C ARG A 280 -13.61 -66.72 7.49
N ALA A 281 -13.78 -66.78 6.18
CA ALA A 281 -14.47 -67.85 5.49
C ALA A 281 -13.58 -69.06 5.15
N GLY A 282 -12.26 -68.96 5.34
CA GLY A 282 -11.31 -70.02 5.01
C GLY A 282 -11.11 -71.09 6.10
N ILE A 283 -11.61 -70.87 7.33
CA ILE A 283 -11.39 -71.84 8.44
C ILE A 283 -12.64 -72.70 8.70
N ALA A 284 -13.83 -72.38 8.13
CA ALA A 284 -15.04 -73.16 8.29
C ALA A 284 -15.24 -74.28 7.23
N ALA A 285 -14.36 -74.38 6.23
CA ALA A 285 -14.46 -75.36 5.16
C ALA A 285 -13.69 -76.69 5.42
N SER A 286 -13.07 -76.86 6.58
CA SER A 286 -12.33 -78.09 6.95
C SER A 286 -13.10 -79.04 7.90
N LEU A 287 -14.32 -78.72 8.26
CA LEU A 287 -15.17 -79.64 9.02
C LEU A 287 -16.36 -80.06 8.14
N GLY A 288 -16.19 -81.21 7.51
CA GLY A 288 -17.16 -81.83 6.64
C GLY A 288 -18.47 -82.13 7.33
N LEU A 289 -19.57 -81.68 6.74
CA LEU A 289 -20.87 -82.33 6.90
C LEU A 289 -21.59 -82.26 5.54
N ARG A 290 -21.79 -83.50 4.95
CA ARG A 290 -22.61 -83.75 3.79
C ARG A 290 -24.11 -83.65 4.19
N ALA A 291 -24.86 -82.90 3.43
CA ALA A 291 -26.32 -83.17 3.33
C ALA A 291 -26.77 -82.96 1.88
N ARG A 292 -27.36 -83.97 1.41
CA ARG A 292 -27.94 -84.14 0.06
C ARG A 292 -29.25 -83.35 -0.09
N THR A 293 -29.56 -82.91 -1.25
CA THR A 293 -30.48 -83.27 -2.32
C THR A 293 -31.47 -82.19 -2.71
N HIS A 294 -31.63 -81.98 -3.92
CA HIS A 294 -32.68 -82.01 -4.94
C HIS A 294 -32.70 -80.76 -5.85
N THR A 295 -32.46 -81.06 -7.11
CA THR A 295 -32.90 -80.30 -8.29
C THR A 295 -34.42 -80.35 -8.49
N PRO A 296 -35.11 -79.47 -9.29
CA PRO A 296 -34.83 -79.35 -10.73
C PRO A 296 -34.96 -77.95 -11.34
N ALA A 297 -34.39 -77.83 -12.53
CA ALA A 297 -34.60 -76.76 -13.52
C ALA A 297 -35.99 -76.87 -14.18
N PRO A 298 -36.52 -75.98 -15.12
CA PRO A 298 -35.72 -75.53 -16.29
C PRO A 298 -36.09 -74.12 -16.88
N ALA A 299 -35.37 -73.76 -17.94
CA ALA A 299 -35.67 -73.01 -19.16
C ALA A 299 -35.84 -71.48 -19.07
N GLY A 300 -35.33 -70.71 -19.92
CA GLY A 300 -34.91 -70.71 -21.29
C GLY A 300 -34.49 -69.36 -21.77
N THR A 301 -33.78 -69.45 -22.90
CA THR A 301 -33.63 -68.59 -24.07
C THR A 301 -32.74 -67.31 -23.93
N ALA A 302 -31.65 -67.36 -24.54
CA ALA A 302 -31.22 -67.17 -25.94
C ALA A 302 -30.74 -65.78 -26.28
N ALA A 303 -29.64 -65.72 -26.81
CA ALA A 303 -29.02 -65.21 -28.04
C ALA A 303 -28.26 -63.86 -27.82
N SER A 304 -27.15 -63.59 -28.39
CA SER A 304 -26.25 -64.11 -29.39
C SER A 304 -25.18 -63.05 -29.72
N LEU A 305 -24.04 -63.58 -30.19
CA LEU A 305 -23.10 -62.96 -31.12
C LEU A 305 -22.16 -61.84 -30.59
N GLY A 306 -20.88 -61.87 -30.84
CA GLY A 306 -20.00 -62.66 -31.65
C GLY A 306 -18.56 -62.19 -31.49
N ARG A 307 -17.72 -63.14 -31.39
CA ARG A 307 -16.44 -63.42 -32.00
C ARG A 307 -15.66 -62.27 -32.70
N TRP A 308 -14.40 -62.18 -32.36
CA TRP A 308 -13.20 -62.36 -33.23
C TRP A 308 -11.98 -62.47 -32.31
N ALA A 309 -11.34 -63.48 -32.10
CA ALA A 309 -10.43 -64.44 -32.67
C ALA A 309 -9.04 -63.88 -33.05
N ARG A 310 -8.06 -64.34 -32.22
CA ARG A 310 -6.81 -65.05 -32.56
C ARG A 310 -5.86 -64.32 -33.54
N THR A 311 -4.56 -64.22 -33.37
CA THR A 311 -3.48 -65.17 -33.09
C THR A 311 -2.15 -64.42 -33.02
N HIS A 312 -1.14 -64.71 -32.19
CA HIS A 312 0.12 -65.42 -32.44
C HIS A 312 1.11 -65.24 -31.27
N ALA A 313 1.50 -66.29 -30.67
CA ALA A 313 2.81 -66.46 -30.05
C ALA A 313 3.69 -67.30 -31.05
N PRO A 314 5.01 -67.40 -30.95
CA PRO A 314 5.80 -67.73 -29.77
C PRO A 314 7.20 -67.06 -29.66
N GLY A 315 7.81 -67.20 -28.48
CA GLY A 315 9.13 -67.02 -27.91
C GLY A 315 10.38 -67.32 -28.76
N PRO A 316 11.58 -67.55 -28.22
CA PRO A 316 12.08 -67.31 -26.86
C PRO A 316 13.47 -66.58 -26.80
N ALA A 317 13.93 -66.36 -25.56
CA ALA A 317 15.35 -66.28 -25.11
C ALA A 317 16.23 -65.11 -25.56
N GLY A 318 16.59 -64.29 -24.59
CA GLY A 318 17.70 -63.35 -24.67
C GLY A 318 18.04 -62.81 -23.29
N THR A 319 18.95 -63.46 -22.59
CA THR A 319 19.67 -63.01 -21.40
C THR A 319 20.30 -61.64 -21.67
N ALA A 320 19.89 -60.59 -20.96
CA ALA A 320 20.70 -59.37 -20.83
C ALA A 320 20.44 -58.70 -19.49
N ALA A 321 21.47 -58.83 -18.68
CA ALA A 321 21.98 -57.88 -17.70
C ALA A 321 20.95 -57.02 -16.95
N SER A 322 20.68 -57.39 -15.73
CA SER A 322 20.23 -56.54 -14.65
C SER A 322 21.26 -55.44 -14.34
N PHE A 323 21.17 -54.30 -15.00
CA PHE A 323 21.81 -53.07 -14.52
C PHE A 323 20.80 -52.28 -13.69
N GLY A 324 21.21 -52.07 -12.46
CA GLY A 324 20.42 -51.52 -11.37
C GLY A 324 19.75 -50.20 -11.71
N ARG A 325 18.43 -50.19 -11.77
CA ARG A 325 17.61 -49.00 -11.47
C ARG A 325 17.29 -49.00 -9.98
N ARG A 326 18.30 -48.69 -9.18
CA ARG A 326 18.06 -48.31 -7.80
C ARG A 326 17.70 -46.84 -7.75
N ALA A 327 16.52 -46.60 -7.18
CA ALA A 327 16.19 -45.48 -6.32
C ALA A 327 16.14 -44.09 -6.93
N TRP A 328 15.14 -43.83 -7.74
CA TRP A 328 14.49 -42.50 -7.72
C TRP A 328 12.98 -42.74 -7.86
N GLY A 329 12.21 -42.58 -6.76
CA GLY A 329 10.76 -42.62 -6.85
C GLY A 329 10.02 -43.36 -5.74
N ARG A 330 10.47 -43.31 -4.49
CA ARG A 330 9.50 -43.43 -3.39
C ARG A 330 9.04 -42.02 -3.07
N SER A 331 7.87 -41.65 -3.58
CA SER A 331 7.11 -40.50 -3.03
C SER A 331 7.08 -40.69 -1.50
N PRO A 332 7.44 -39.69 -0.70
CA PRO A 332 7.39 -39.81 0.75
C PRO A 332 5.97 -40.24 1.13
N GLY A 333 5.85 -41.37 1.83
CA GLY A 333 4.55 -41.84 2.31
C GLY A 333 3.90 -40.74 3.16
N LEU A 334 2.57 -40.78 3.34
CA LEU A 334 1.83 -39.78 4.13
C LEU A 334 2.47 -39.50 5.49
N ALA A 335 3.06 -40.49 6.12
CA ALA A 335 3.78 -40.34 7.38
C ALA A 335 5.03 -39.43 7.23
N GLY A 336 5.79 -39.59 6.14
CA GLY A 336 6.94 -38.74 5.85
C GLY A 336 6.52 -37.29 5.58
N ILE A 337 5.40 -37.08 4.83
CA ILE A 337 4.84 -35.76 4.59
C ILE A 337 4.37 -35.12 5.90
N ALA A 338 3.64 -35.86 6.76
CA ALA A 338 3.19 -35.38 8.05
C ALA A 338 4.34 -34.94 8.95
N ALA A 339 5.41 -35.78 9.01
CA ALA A 339 6.60 -35.50 9.82
C ALA A 339 7.36 -34.27 9.30
N ALA A 340 7.67 -34.20 8.01
CA ALA A 340 8.39 -33.06 7.40
C ALA A 340 7.62 -31.74 7.57
N ALA A 341 6.32 -31.73 7.24
CA ALA A 341 5.47 -30.55 7.39
C ALA A 341 5.31 -30.15 8.86
N GLY A 342 5.19 -31.13 9.78
CA GLY A 342 5.14 -30.90 11.21
C GLY A 342 6.41 -30.26 11.76
N LEU A 343 7.59 -30.72 11.35
CA LEU A 343 8.88 -30.13 11.73
C LEU A 343 9.01 -28.68 11.24
N VAL A 344 8.64 -28.41 10.00
CA VAL A 344 8.63 -27.04 9.45
C VAL A 344 7.68 -26.15 10.27
N TRP A 345 6.46 -26.62 10.56
CA TRP A 345 5.50 -25.85 11.35
C TRP A 345 6.01 -25.57 12.77
N VAL A 346 6.57 -26.57 13.46
CA VAL A 346 7.14 -26.42 14.81
C VAL A 346 8.30 -25.43 14.77
N GLY A 347 9.24 -25.59 13.84
CA GLY A 347 10.41 -24.72 13.71
C GLY A 347 10.03 -23.25 13.45
N MET A 348 9.12 -23.02 12.50
CA MET A 348 8.66 -21.65 12.19
C MET A 348 7.87 -21.03 13.33
N THR A 349 7.05 -21.81 14.03
CA THR A 349 6.29 -21.35 15.20
C THR A 349 7.20 -21.04 16.37
N ALA A 350 8.20 -21.88 16.64
CA ALA A 350 9.20 -21.68 17.69
C ALA A 350 10.08 -20.44 17.39
N GLU A 351 10.54 -20.26 16.15
CA GLU A 351 11.26 -19.04 15.74
C GLU A 351 10.42 -17.80 15.99
N PHE A 352 9.15 -17.84 15.58
CA PHE A 352 8.23 -16.70 15.76
C PHE A 352 7.96 -16.42 17.23
N ALA A 353 7.73 -17.43 18.06
CA ALA A 353 7.56 -17.27 19.50
C ALA A 353 8.82 -16.70 20.15
N ALA A 354 10.00 -17.25 19.83
CA ALA A 354 11.28 -16.76 20.33
C ALA A 354 11.53 -15.29 19.98
N ALA A 355 11.22 -14.87 18.76
CA ALA A 355 11.36 -13.49 18.32
C ALA A 355 10.48 -12.51 19.11
N ARG A 356 9.33 -12.96 19.63
CA ARG A 356 8.42 -12.18 20.46
C ARG A 356 8.79 -12.21 21.94
N ILE A 357 9.31 -13.36 22.44
CA ILE A 357 9.69 -13.54 23.85
C ILE A 357 11.00 -12.82 24.17
N ARG A 358 12.03 -12.93 23.31
CA ARG A 358 13.38 -12.41 23.58
C ARG A 358 13.41 -10.94 24.00
N PRO A 359 12.73 -10.01 23.36
CA PRO A 359 12.72 -8.59 23.76
C PRO A 359 11.74 -8.27 24.88
N GLY A 360 10.87 -9.21 25.27
CA GLY A 360 9.79 -9.04 26.25
C GLY A 360 10.21 -9.29 27.69
N PRO A 361 9.29 -9.09 28.65
CA PRO A 361 9.48 -9.50 30.03
C PRO A 361 9.51 -11.03 30.12
N ARG A 362 10.30 -11.55 31.06
CA ARG A 362 10.46 -13.00 31.25
C ARG A 362 9.46 -13.57 32.28
N SER A 363 8.32 -12.92 32.45
CA SER A 363 7.26 -13.44 33.35
C SER A 363 6.63 -14.70 32.74
N PRO A 364 6.28 -15.72 33.52
CA PRO A 364 5.67 -16.95 33.00
C PRO A 364 4.39 -16.70 32.20
N GLY A 365 3.54 -15.74 32.64
CA GLY A 365 2.30 -15.38 31.96
C GLY A 365 2.54 -14.78 30.58
N GLU A 366 3.54 -13.89 30.41
CA GLU A 366 3.84 -13.32 29.08
C GLU A 366 4.48 -14.36 28.17
N ILE A 367 5.36 -15.24 28.69
CA ILE A 367 5.93 -16.33 27.90
C ILE A 367 4.81 -17.27 27.41
N ALA A 368 3.92 -17.70 28.28
CA ALA A 368 2.78 -18.55 27.92
C ALA A 368 1.88 -17.87 26.87
N ARG A 369 1.60 -16.58 27.05
CA ARG A 369 0.86 -15.77 26.08
C ARG A 369 1.54 -15.75 24.73
N MET A 370 2.87 -15.53 24.66
CA MET A 370 3.61 -15.50 23.42
C MET A 370 3.62 -16.87 22.73
N LEU A 371 3.78 -17.96 23.47
CA LEU A 371 3.72 -19.32 22.92
C LEU A 371 2.37 -19.61 22.28
N VAL A 372 1.28 -19.44 23.04
CA VAL A 372 -0.08 -19.74 22.58
C VAL A 372 -0.47 -18.84 21.40
N THR A 373 -0.25 -17.54 21.51
CA THR A 373 -0.63 -16.61 20.45
C THR A 373 0.24 -16.75 19.20
N SER A 374 1.48 -17.26 19.29
CA SER A 374 2.33 -17.55 18.13
C SER A 374 1.82 -18.73 17.29
N VAL A 375 1.09 -19.66 17.89
CA VAL A 375 0.37 -20.71 17.16
C VAL A 375 -0.87 -20.13 16.45
N ALA A 376 -1.61 -19.25 17.14
CA ALA A 376 -2.90 -18.73 16.63
C ALA A 376 -2.75 -17.60 15.58
N ILE A 377 -1.69 -16.80 15.65
CA ILE A 377 -1.48 -15.65 14.76
C ILE A 377 -1.37 -16.03 13.27
N PRO A 378 -0.55 -17.02 12.85
CA PRO A 378 -0.42 -17.34 11.43
C PRO A 378 -1.73 -17.71 10.75
N PRO A 379 -2.56 -18.65 11.25
CA PRO A 379 -3.84 -18.98 10.63
C PRO A 379 -4.84 -17.81 10.67
N ALA A 380 -4.84 -17.01 11.75
CA ALA A 380 -5.67 -15.80 11.81
C ALA A 380 -5.30 -14.78 10.73
N ALA A 381 -4.00 -14.54 10.52
CA ALA A 381 -3.50 -13.66 9.47
C ALA A 381 -3.91 -14.12 8.07
N VAL A 382 -3.79 -15.42 7.79
CA VAL A 382 -4.19 -16.03 6.50
C VAL A 382 -5.71 -15.89 6.30
N ARG A 383 -6.52 -16.27 7.31
CA ARG A 383 -7.98 -16.14 7.27
C ARG A 383 -8.41 -14.72 6.92
N HIS A 384 -7.86 -13.71 7.62
CA HIS A 384 -8.21 -12.32 7.38
C HIS A 384 -7.75 -11.83 6.01
N ARG A 385 -6.59 -12.29 5.54
CA ARG A 385 -6.12 -11.97 4.19
C ARG A 385 -7.05 -12.50 3.11
N VAL A 386 -7.49 -13.77 3.24
CA VAL A 386 -8.47 -14.39 2.32
C VAL A 386 -9.79 -13.62 2.36
N ARG A 387 -10.28 -13.28 3.56
CA ARG A 387 -11.48 -12.44 3.71
C ARG A 387 -11.32 -11.09 3.00
N GLY A 388 -10.17 -10.45 3.13
CA GLY A 388 -9.85 -9.20 2.44
C GLY A 388 -9.86 -9.35 0.91
N LEU A 389 -9.29 -10.44 0.38
CA LEU A 389 -9.30 -10.73 -1.06
C LEU A 389 -10.72 -10.87 -1.62
N ILE A 390 -11.62 -11.49 -0.86
CA ILE A 390 -13.03 -11.65 -1.24
C ILE A 390 -13.77 -10.30 -1.11
N ARG A 391 -13.65 -9.64 0.05
CA ARG A 391 -14.35 -8.39 0.35
C ARG A 391 -14.01 -7.27 -0.63
N HIS A 392 -12.73 -7.13 -0.95
CA HIS A 392 -12.22 -6.02 -1.76
C HIS A 392 -11.95 -6.41 -3.21
N ARG A 393 -12.53 -7.52 -3.72
CA ARG A 393 -12.27 -8.00 -5.09
C ARG A 393 -12.57 -6.98 -6.19
N LYS A 394 -13.53 -6.09 -5.96
CA LYS A 394 -13.96 -5.03 -6.90
C LYS A 394 -13.32 -3.67 -6.61
N ALA A 395 -12.43 -3.54 -5.61
CA ALA A 395 -11.80 -2.27 -5.31
C ALA A 395 -10.90 -1.83 -6.48
N ALA A 396 -11.19 -0.67 -7.04
CA ALA A 396 -10.40 -0.05 -8.09
C ALA A 396 -9.15 0.62 -7.52
N PRO A 397 -8.07 0.72 -8.30
CA PRO A 397 -6.93 1.57 -7.96
C PRO A 397 -7.37 3.04 -7.81
N TRP A 398 -6.70 3.76 -6.90
CA TRP A 398 -6.84 5.22 -6.82
C TRP A 398 -6.22 5.82 -8.08
N PRO A 399 -6.91 6.74 -8.75
CA PRO A 399 -6.33 7.42 -9.90
C PRO A 399 -5.14 8.28 -9.43
N ARG A 400 -3.94 7.82 -9.71
CA ARG A 400 -2.73 8.60 -9.49
C ARG A 400 -2.71 9.72 -10.52
N ARG A 401 -2.38 10.94 -10.10
CA ARG A 401 -2.11 12.02 -11.05
C ARG A 401 -0.86 11.63 -11.84
N ARG A 402 -1.04 11.32 -13.10
CA ARG A 402 0.08 11.06 -14.00
C ARG A 402 0.84 12.36 -14.22
N VAL A 403 2.14 12.27 -14.25
CA VAL A 403 3.03 13.37 -14.62
C VAL A 403 3.59 13.05 -15.99
N VAL A 404 3.55 14.01 -16.90
CA VAL A 404 4.23 13.91 -18.19
C VAL A 404 5.34 14.96 -18.21
N LEU A 405 6.55 14.49 -18.45
CA LEU A 405 7.74 15.31 -18.59
C LEU A 405 8.16 15.31 -20.04
N PHE A 406 8.21 16.47 -20.66
CA PHE A 406 8.65 16.62 -22.03
C PHE A 406 10.11 17.07 -22.11
N ASP A 407 10.85 16.65 -23.13
CA ASP A 407 11.96 17.47 -23.58
C ASP A 407 11.42 18.75 -24.22
N ARG A 408 12.25 19.77 -24.32
CA ARG A 408 11.86 21.05 -24.91
C ARG A 408 12.11 21.07 -26.41
N ASP A 409 13.38 20.92 -26.77
CA ASP A 409 13.87 21.14 -28.14
C ASP A 409 13.55 19.91 -29.02
N ASP A 410 13.09 20.10 -30.24
CA ASP A 410 12.59 19.08 -31.17
C ASP A 410 11.45 18.17 -30.61
N THR A 411 10.93 18.53 -29.44
CA THR A 411 9.76 17.86 -28.80
C THR A 411 8.58 18.82 -28.65
N LEU A 412 8.72 19.90 -27.91
CA LEU A 412 7.67 20.91 -27.74
C LEU A 412 7.83 22.10 -28.70
N ILE A 413 9.06 22.47 -29.02
CA ILE A 413 9.43 23.55 -29.95
C ILE A 413 10.49 23.07 -30.92
N HIS A 414 10.55 23.68 -32.10
CA HIS A 414 11.65 23.43 -33.04
C HIS A 414 13.01 23.78 -32.43
N ASP A 415 13.99 22.90 -32.62
CA ASP A 415 15.34 23.14 -32.08
C ASP A 415 16.06 24.21 -32.89
N VAL A 416 16.40 25.29 -32.22
CA VAL A 416 17.33 26.33 -32.70
C VAL A 416 18.58 26.24 -31.81
N PRO A 417 19.75 25.90 -32.38
CA PRO A 417 20.97 25.70 -31.60
C PRO A 417 21.30 26.89 -30.70
N TYR A 418 21.41 26.61 -29.40
CA TYR A 418 21.69 27.62 -28.36
C TYR A 418 20.74 28.81 -28.38
N ASN A 419 19.45 28.60 -28.61
CA ASN A 419 18.47 29.67 -28.65
C ASN A 419 18.39 30.46 -27.34
N GLY A 420 18.73 31.74 -27.39
CA GLY A 420 18.59 32.72 -26.31
C GLY A 420 17.54 33.79 -26.61
N ASP A 421 16.90 33.77 -27.79
CA ASP A 421 15.92 34.76 -28.24
C ASP A 421 14.50 34.16 -28.28
N PRO A 422 13.56 34.72 -27.51
CA PRO A 422 12.15 34.31 -27.56
C PRO A 422 11.48 34.41 -28.94
N ALA A 423 11.96 35.29 -29.82
CA ALA A 423 11.40 35.47 -31.17
C ALA A 423 11.56 34.23 -32.05
N HIS A 424 12.55 33.37 -31.76
CA HIS A 424 12.82 32.14 -32.47
C HIS A 424 12.08 30.90 -31.91
N VAL A 425 11.15 31.11 -31.00
CA VAL A 425 10.35 30.00 -30.41
C VAL A 425 9.17 29.70 -31.33
N GLU A 426 9.21 28.54 -31.95
CA GLU A 426 8.17 28.00 -32.82
C GLU A 426 7.70 26.63 -32.26
N PRO A 427 6.40 26.47 -31.95
CA PRO A 427 5.88 25.20 -31.44
C PRO A 427 5.97 24.06 -32.47
N MET A 428 6.28 22.85 -32.00
CA MET A 428 6.17 21.63 -32.81
C MET A 428 4.70 21.37 -33.16
N PRO A 429 4.45 20.77 -34.38
CA PRO A 429 3.09 20.41 -34.80
C PRO A 429 2.37 19.56 -33.74
N GLY A 430 1.17 19.99 -33.31
CA GLY A 430 0.35 19.28 -32.35
C GLY A 430 0.75 19.46 -30.89
N ALA A 431 1.81 20.20 -30.56
CA ALA A 431 2.27 20.39 -29.18
C ALA A 431 1.21 21.08 -28.30
N ALA A 432 0.57 22.13 -28.79
CA ALA A 432 -0.48 22.85 -28.05
C ALA A 432 -1.66 21.93 -27.71
N ASP A 433 -2.17 21.19 -28.69
CA ASP A 433 -3.28 20.24 -28.52
C ASP A 433 -2.93 19.10 -27.56
N ALA A 434 -1.72 18.56 -27.67
CA ALA A 434 -1.23 17.50 -26.79
C ALA A 434 -1.19 17.94 -25.33
N LEU A 435 -0.63 19.13 -25.05
CA LEU A 435 -0.56 19.69 -23.71
C LEU A 435 -1.95 20.04 -23.16
N GLU A 436 -2.84 20.60 -23.99
CA GLU A 436 -4.21 20.93 -23.59
C GLU A 436 -5.05 19.69 -23.24
N ARG A 437 -4.89 18.61 -24.01
CA ARG A 437 -5.51 17.30 -23.70
C ARG A 437 -5.05 16.76 -22.36
N LEU A 438 -3.75 16.80 -22.06
CA LEU A 438 -3.21 16.37 -20.77
C LEU A 438 -3.77 17.21 -19.63
N ARG A 439 -3.87 18.55 -19.78
CA ARG A 439 -4.46 19.44 -18.77
C ARG A 439 -5.92 19.12 -18.50
N ARG A 440 -6.73 18.90 -19.54
CA ARG A 440 -8.14 18.49 -19.40
C ARG A 440 -8.32 17.18 -18.62
N HIS A 441 -7.33 16.27 -18.70
CA HIS A 441 -7.33 15.03 -17.94
C HIS A 441 -6.66 15.16 -16.55
N GLY A 442 -6.33 16.38 -16.12
CA GLY A 442 -5.71 16.63 -14.81
C GLY A 442 -4.28 16.08 -14.68
N VAL A 443 -3.62 15.82 -15.81
CA VAL A 443 -2.22 15.39 -15.86
C VAL A 443 -1.32 16.60 -15.63
N ARG A 444 -0.33 16.48 -14.75
CA ARG A 444 0.69 17.52 -14.55
C ARG A 444 1.74 17.46 -15.64
N ILE A 445 2.18 18.63 -16.06
CA ILE A 445 3.11 18.79 -17.18
C ILE A 445 4.39 19.43 -16.68
N GLY A 446 5.53 18.79 -16.97
CA GLY A 446 6.84 19.36 -16.72
C GLY A 446 7.72 19.33 -17.96
N VAL A 447 8.81 20.10 -17.92
CA VAL A 447 9.84 20.07 -18.95
C VAL A 447 11.20 19.75 -18.32
N VAL A 448 11.93 18.82 -18.96
CA VAL A 448 13.26 18.36 -18.55
C VAL A 448 14.23 18.53 -19.72
N SER A 449 15.05 19.57 -19.73
CA SER A 449 15.87 19.92 -20.90
C SER A 449 17.36 20.13 -20.59
N ASN A 450 18.22 19.69 -21.52
CA ASN A 450 19.66 19.92 -21.50
C ASN A 450 20.03 21.21 -22.21
N GLN A 451 20.36 22.26 -21.48
CA GLN A 451 20.73 23.58 -22.02
C GLN A 451 22.24 23.85 -21.88
N SER A 452 23.05 23.08 -22.56
CA SER A 452 24.52 23.15 -22.47
C SER A 452 25.13 24.44 -22.98
N GLY A 453 24.37 25.25 -23.73
CA GLY A 453 24.79 26.58 -24.14
C GLY A 453 25.11 27.52 -22.98
N VAL A 454 24.49 27.31 -21.81
CA VAL A 454 24.78 28.06 -20.58
C VAL A 454 26.17 27.73 -20.08
N GLY A 455 26.50 26.44 -19.91
CA GLY A 455 27.83 26.02 -19.45
C GLY A 455 28.96 26.34 -20.44
N LYS A 456 28.63 26.48 -21.72
CA LYS A 456 29.59 26.91 -22.77
C LYS A 456 29.70 28.43 -22.91
N GLY A 457 28.87 29.20 -22.19
CA GLY A 457 28.87 30.65 -22.26
C GLY A 457 28.24 31.25 -23.53
N TYR A 458 27.52 30.46 -24.34
CA TYR A 458 26.85 30.93 -25.55
C TYR A 458 25.55 31.68 -25.27
N ILE A 459 24.86 31.28 -24.20
CA ILE A 459 23.62 31.90 -23.70
C ILE A 459 23.68 32.00 -22.18
N THR A 460 22.90 32.89 -21.61
CA THR A 460 22.79 33.03 -20.14
C THR A 460 21.60 32.24 -19.60
N ALA A 461 21.59 31.95 -18.29
CA ALA A 461 20.44 31.38 -17.63
C ALA A 461 19.16 32.26 -17.77
N ARG A 462 19.35 33.61 -17.85
CA ARG A 462 18.25 34.56 -18.07
C ARG A 462 17.64 34.40 -19.47
N ASP A 463 18.46 34.12 -20.47
CA ASP A 463 17.99 33.88 -21.82
C ASP A 463 17.14 32.61 -21.88
N VAL A 464 17.57 31.52 -21.23
CA VAL A 464 16.78 30.29 -21.11
C VAL A 464 15.44 30.56 -20.43
N LEU A 465 15.40 31.38 -19.36
CA LEU A 465 14.14 31.73 -18.69
C LEU A 465 13.20 32.52 -19.62
N ARG A 466 13.73 33.45 -20.44
CA ARG A 466 12.93 34.21 -21.41
C ARG A 466 12.35 33.31 -22.49
N VAL A 467 13.14 32.39 -23.02
CA VAL A 467 12.70 31.39 -23.99
C VAL A 467 11.60 30.50 -23.39
N ASN A 468 11.79 30.01 -22.15
CA ASN A 468 10.81 29.18 -21.47
C ASN A 468 9.50 29.93 -21.20
N ALA A 469 9.55 31.21 -20.81
CA ALA A 469 8.36 32.04 -20.67
C ALA A 469 7.59 32.17 -22.02
N ARG A 470 8.31 32.31 -23.14
CA ARG A 470 7.70 32.33 -24.44
C ARG A 470 7.04 31.01 -24.82
N VAL A 471 7.64 29.88 -24.44
CA VAL A 471 7.01 28.55 -24.59
C VAL A 471 5.70 28.48 -23.81
N GLU A 472 5.65 28.99 -22.58
CA GLU A 472 4.39 29.01 -21.80
C GLU A 472 3.34 29.96 -22.39
N GLU A 473 3.73 31.07 -22.98
CA GLU A 473 2.79 31.96 -23.70
C GLU A 473 2.12 31.24 -24.87
N LEU A 474 2.89 30.44 -25.63
CA LEU A 474 2.40 29.75 -26.81
C LEU A 474 1.68 28.43 -26.52
N LEU A 475 2.17 27.67 -25.53
CA LEU A 475 1.71 26.31 -25.23
C LEU A 475 0.92 26.21 -23.92
N GLY A 476 0.77 27.32 -23.18
CA GLY A 476 0.13 27.38 -21.88
C GLY A 476 1.06 26.91 -20.74
N ARG A 477 0.55 27.01 -19.52
CA ARG A 477 1.31 26.79 -18.26
C ARG A 477 2.00 25.42 -18.22
N ILE A 478 3.26 25.43 -17.79
CA ILE A 478 4.07 24.27 -17.40
C ILE A 478 4.23 24.27 -15.88
N ASP A 479 3.92 23.12 -15.24
CA ASP A 479 3.91 23.04 -13.77
C ASP A 479 5.33 22.99 -13.17
N VAL A 480 6.32 22.49 -13.91
CA VAL A 480 7.73 22.48 -13.51
C VAL A 480 8.68 22.57 -14.70
N TRP A 481 9.75 23.32 -14.52
CA TRP A 481 10.89 23.37 -15.41
C TRP A 481 12.13 22.86 -14.69
N GLU A 482 12.78 21.83 -15.23
CA GLU A 482 14.06 21.32 -14.78
C GLU A 482 15.08 21.40 -15.92
N ILE A 483 16.07 22.24 -15.74
CA ILE A 483 17.08 22.56 -16.75
C ILE A 483 18.47 22.09 -16.29
N CYS A 484 19.18 21.41 -17.16
CA CYS A 484 20.60 21.14 -16.97
C CYS A 484 21.43 22.17 -17.73
N PRO A 485 22.09 23.11 -17.07
CA PRO A 485 22.91 24.12 -17.73
C PRO A 485 24.31 23.61 -18.12
N HIS A 486 24.72 22.43 -17.67
CA HIS A 486 26.07 21.94 -17.76
C HIS A 486 26.40 21.41 -19.15
N ASP A 487 27.68 21.59 -19.56
CA ASP A 487 28.21 20.91 -20.74
C ASP A 487 28.49 19.41 -20.47
N HIS A 488 29.02 18.71 -21.47
CA HIS A 488 29.30 17.29 -21.34
C HIS A 488 30.48 17.00 -20.37
N ALA A 489 31.47 17.89 -20.31
CA ALA A 489 32.66 17.71 -19.52
C ALA A 489 32.43 17.88 -18.00
N ALA A 490 31.38 18.60 -17.62
CA ALA A 490 31.05 18.87 -16.22
C ALA A 490 30.67 17.61 -15.39
N GLY A 491 30.38 16.47 -15.99
CA GLY A 491 30.13 15.21 -15.31
C GLY A 491 28.94 15.21 -14.35
N CYS A 492 28.02 16.19 -14.42
CA CYS A 492 26.92 16.40 -13.49
C CYS A 492 25.92 15.24 -13.47
N SER A 493 25.20 15.04 -12.37
CA SER A 493 24.15 14.01 -12.26
C SER A 493 22.86 14.34 -13.00
N CYS A 494 22.66 15.60 -13.40
CA CYS A 494 21.38 16.05 -13.98
C CYS A 494 21.30 15.91 -15.51
N ARG A 495 22.40 15.95 -16.26
CA ARG A 495 22.37 15.91 -17.72
C ARG A 495 21.87 14.57 -18.25
N LYS A 496 20.79 14.56 -19.06
CA LYS A 496 20.30 13.36 -19.76
C LYS A 496 21.45 12.73 -20.58
N PRO A 497 21.67 11.40 -20.50
CA PRO A 497 20.75 10.35 -20.05
C PRO A 497 20.77 10.05 -18.53
N ARG A 498 21.43 10.85 -17.69
CA ARG A 498 21.37 10.66 -16.24
C ARG A 498 19.99 11.06 -15.68
N PRO A 499 19.52 10.44 -14.57
CA PRO A 499 18.12 10.55 -14.11
C PRO A 499 17.80 11.88 -13.41
N GLY A 500 18.78 12.67 -13.01
CA GLY A 500 18.61 13.75 -12.03
C GLY A 500 17.60 14.84 -12.42
N LEU A 501 17.35 15.14 -13.72
CA LEU A 501 16.28 16.05 -14.11
C LEU A 501 14.89 15.44 -13.86
N VAL A 502 14.72 14.17 -14.20
CA VAL A 502 13.45 13.43 -14.03
C VAL A 502 13.12 13.28 -12.55
N GLU A 503 14.13 12.93 -11.72
CA GLU A 503 13.98 12.78 -10.28
C GLU A 503 13.57 14.10 -9.61
N ARG A 504 14.24 15.23 -9.93
CA ARG A 504 13.88 16.56 -9.38
C ARG A 504 12.51 17.03 -9.85
N ALA A 505 12.17 16.83 -11.14
CA ALA A 505 10.87 17.19 -11.65
C ALA A 505 9.76 16.40 -10.93
N ALA A 506 9.95 15.09 -10.75
CA ALA A 506 9.03 14.25 -9.99
C ALA A 506 8.88 14.72 -8.53
N GLU A 507 10.00 15.00 -7.84
CA GLU A 507 9.99 15.50 -6.46
C GLU A 507 9.25 16.84 -6.35
N ARG A 508 9.53 17.81 -7.22
CA ARG A 508 8.85 19.12 -7.22
C ARG A 508 7.36 19.02 -7.51
N LEU A 509 6.95 18.03 -8.31
CA LEU A 509 5.55 17.74 -8.61
C LEU A 509 4.90 16.80 -7.57
N GLY A 510 5.63 16.39 -6.52
CA GLY A 510 5.11 15.48 -5.50
C GLY A 510 4.73 14.11 -6.05
N ALA A 511 5.42 13.64 -7.11
CA ALA A 511 5.21 12.35 -7.74
C ALA A 511 6.41 11.42 -7.49
N HIS A 512 6.21 10.12 -7.62
CA HIS A 512 7.33 9.17 -7.70
C HIS A 512 7.75 9.03 -9.17
N PRO A 513 9.05 8.86 -9.51
CA PRO A 513 9.47 8.69 -10.89
C PRO A 513 8.72 7.59 -11.66
N SER A 514 8.32 6.50 -10.99
CA SER A 514 7.50 5.43 -11.61
C SER A 514 6.09 5.87 -12.05
N ASP A 515 5.62 7.03 -11.60
CA ASP A 515 4.33 7.60 -11.98
C ASP A 515 4.50 8.67 -13.08
N CYS A 516 5.76 8.91 -13.52
CA CYS A 516 6.11 9.83 -14.56
C CYS A 516 6.26 9.14 -15.92
N VAL A 517 5.87 9.84 -16.97
CA VAL A 517 6.15 9.49 -18.37
C VAL A 517 7.04 10.58 -18.95
N VAL A 518 8.19 10.22 -19.52
CA VAL A 518 9.06 11.14 -20.23
C VAL A 518 8.80 10.98 -21.72
N ILE A 519 8.53 12.09 -22.41
CA ILE A 519 8.35 12.14 -23.86
C ILE A 519 9.47 13.01 -24.42
N GLY A 520 10.23 12.48 -25.37
CA GLY A 520 11.33 13.18 -26.01
C GLY A 520 11.62 12.60 -27.39
N ASP A 521 12.46 13.29 -28.15
CA ASP A 521 12.75 12.98 -29.57
C ASP A 521 14.01 12.12 -29.75
N ILE A 522 14.90 12.04 -28.74
CA ILE A 522 16.16 11.29 -28.84
C ILE A 522 16.31 10.22 -27.75
N GLY A 523 17.20 9.25 -28.00
CA GLY A 523 17.45 8.13 -27.09
C GLY A 523 17.79 8.54 -25.67
N ARG A 524 18.51 9.67 -25.48
CA ARG A 524 18.88 10.16 -24.14
C ARG A 524 17.69 10.50 -23.24
N ASP A 525 16.54 10.84 -23.79
CA ASP A 525 15.34 11.17 -23.05
C ASP A 525 14.73 9.91 -22.43
N VAL A 526 14.56 8.88 -23.24
CA VAL A 526 14.02 7.59 -22.81
C VAL A 526 15.01 6.82 -21.93
N GLU A 527 16.32 7.00 -22.13
CA GLU A 527 17.35 6.46 -21.24
C GLU A 527 17.32 7.15 -19.86
N ALA A 528 17.15 8.47 -19.82
CA ALA A 528 16.98 9.20 -18.56
C ALA A 528 15.72 8.77 -17.82
N ALA A 529 14.62 8.54 -18.55
CA ALA A 529 13.40 7.97 -17.98
C ALA A 529 13.66 6.60 -17.35
N ALA A 530 14.28 5.70 -18.10
CA ALA A 530 14.60 4.35 -17.63
C ALA A 530 15.53 4.36 -16.40
N ALA A 531 16.54 5.22 -16.40
CA ALA A 531 17.48 5.40 -15.29
C ALA A 531 16.78 5.90 -14.00
N ALA A 532 15.76 6.75 -14.14
CA ALA A 532 14.95 7.23 -13.02
C ALA A 532 13.85 6.22 -12.58
N GLY A 533 13.63 5.14 -13.35
CA GLY A 533 12.51 4.22 -13.13
C GLY A 533 11.16 4.76 -13.64
N ALA A 534 11.18 5.75 -14.54
CA ALA A 534 10.02 6.30 -15.23
C ALA A 534 9.75 5.56 -16.56
N ARG A 535 8.55 5.72 -17.11
CA ARG A 535 8.19 5.27 -18.48
C ARG A 535 8.74 6.28 -19.48
N GLY A 536 9.37 5.81 -20.58
CA GLY A 536 9.85 6.66 -21.66
C GLY A 536 9.12 6.35 -22.96
N ILE A 537 8.68 7.39 -23.67
CA ILE A 537 8.09 7.32 -25.02
C ILE A 537 8.94 8.18 -25.95
N LEU A 538 9.46 7.57 -27.00
CA LEU A 538 10.22 8.25 -28.04
C LEU A 538 9.27 8.76 -29.12
N VAL A 539 9.38 10.05 -29.47
CA VAL A 539 8.67 10.68 -30.59
C VAL A 539 9.75 11.10 -31.61
N PRO A 540 10.08 10.24 -32.57
CA PRO A 540 11.22 10.48 -33.48
C PRO A 540 10.99 11.69 -34.39
N THR A 541 12.06 12.46 -34.60
CA THR A 541 12.16 13.51 -35.63
C THR A 541 13.15 13.07 -36.71
N ALA A 542 13.33 13.89 -37.75
CA ALA A 542 14.33 13.63 -38.77
C ALA A 542 15.79 13.57 -38.23
N ARG A 543 16.03 14.04 -37.02
CA ARG A 543 17.34 14.02 -36.33
C ARG A 543 17.55 12.79 -35.46
N THR A 544 16.49 12.03 -35.15
CA THR A 544 16.55 10.83 -34.34
C THR A 544 17.24 9.70 -35.11
N ARG A 545 18.22 9.06 -34.47
CA ARG A 545 18.96 7.96 -35.11
C ARG A 545 18.11 6.69 -35.16
N LEU A 546 18.21 5.93 -36.24
CA LEU A 546 17.50 4.65 -36.39
C LEU A 546 17.80 3.67 -35.25
N GLU A 547 19.03 3.67 -34.75
CA GLU A 547 19.43 2.82 -33.60
C GLU A 547 18.72 3.21 -32.32
N GLU A 548 18.45 4.49 -32.08
CA GLU A 548 17.71 4.98 -30.91
C GLU A 548 16.25 4.55 -30.99
N ILE A 549 15.64 4.64 -32.19
CA ILE A 549 14.28 4.14 -32.46
C ILE A 549 14.20 2.64 -32.22
N ALA A 550 15.17 1.86 -32.70
CA ALA A 550 15.19 0.40 -32.55
C ALA A 550 15.38 -0.04 -31.09
N ARG A 551 16.03 0.76 -30.25
CA ARG A 551 16.26 0.48 -28.81
C ARG A 551 15.13 0.95 -27.91
N ALA A 552 14.33 1.92 -28.35
CA ALA A 552 13.24 2.47 -27.55
C ALA A 552 12.16 1.40 -27.30
N ARG A 553 11.72 1.28 -26.06
CA ARG A 553 10.66 0.33 -25.67
C ARG A 553 9.29 0.74 -26.21
N GLU A 554 9.06 2.05 -26.30
CA GLU A 554 7.82 2.63 -26.79
C GLU A 554 8.16 3.79 -27.72
N VAL A 555 7.57 3.78 -28.91
CA VAL A 555 7.73 4.79 -29.94
C VAL A 555 6.36 5.25 -30.39
N ALA A 556 6.16 6.56 -30.47
CA ALA A 556 4.95 7.17 -31.02
C ALA A 556 5.33 8.02 -32.24
N PRO A 557 4.52 8.03 -33.32
CA PRO A 557 4.85 8.77 -34.52
C PRO A 557 4.79 10.29 -34.36
N ASP A 558 4.02 10.77 -33.36
CA ASP A 558 3.83 12.18 -33.05
C ASP A 558 3.42 12.38 -31.59
N LEU A 559 3.36 13.64 -31.14
CA LEU A 559 2.97 14.02 -29.78
C LEU A 559 1.53 13.62 -29.44
N ARG A 560 0.62 13.65 -30.42
CA ARG A 560 -0.77 13.25 -30.21
C ARG A 560 -0.85 11.78 -29.84
N SER A 561 -0.20 10.94 -30.65
CA SER A 561 -0.13 9.49 -30.39
C SER A 561 0.60 9.16 -29.09
N ALA A 562 1.64 9.91 -28.74
CA ALA A 562 2.31 9.76 -27.46
C ALA A 562 1.35 10.06 -26.28
N VAL A 563 0.53 11.10 -26.38
CA VAL A 563 -0.49 11.44 -25.37
C VAL A 563 -1.59 10.39 -25.33
N ASP A 564 -2.01 9.81 -26.47
CA ASP A 564 -2.97 8.69 -26.48
C ASP A 564 -2.43 7.48 -25.71
N LEU A 565 -1.18 7.13 -25.91
CA LEU A 565 -0.51 6.08 -25.14
C LEU A 565 -0.44 6.39 -23.63
N VAL A 566 -0.29 7.66 -23.24
CA VAL A 566 -0.30 8.09 -21.84
C VAL A 566 -1.71 7.97 -21.26
N LEU A 567 -2.73 8.44 -21.95
CA LEU A 567 -4.11 8.46 -21.47
C LEU A 567 -4.77 7.07 -21.53
N GLY A 568 -4.21 6.14 -22.28
CA GLY A 568 -4.77 4.80 -22.52
C GLY A 568 -5.96 4.83 -23.48
N GLU A 569 -6.03 5.84 -24.35
CA GLU A 569 -6.99 5.97 -25.42
C GLU A 569 -6.46 5.17 -26.63
N GLU A 570 -7.00 3.96 -26.86
CA GLU A 570 -6.74 3.24 -28.09
C GLU A 570 -7.45 3.98 -29.25
N HIS A 571 -6.70 4.36 -30.28
CA HIS A 571 -7.31 4.76 -31.54
C HIS A 571 -8.04 3.53 -32.09
N GLY A 572 -9.38 3.58 -32.12
CA GLY A 572 -10.17 2.60 -32.83
C GLY A 572 -9.63 2.48 -34.28
N ARG A 573 -9.16 1.29 -34.62
CA ARG A 573 -8.81 0.87 -35.96
C ARG A 573 -10.04 0.79 -36.83
#